data_a87d392feb37f6c69be9e9f894ca4086
#
_entry.id   a87d392feb37f6c69be9e9f894ca4086
#
_cell.length_a   1.000
_cell.length_b   1.000
_cell.length_c   1.000
_cell.angle_alpha   90.00
_cell.angle_beta   90.00
_cell.angle_gamma   90.00
#
_symmetry.space_group_name_H-M   'P 1'
#
loop_
_entity.id
_entity.type
_entity.pdbx_description
1 polymer ?
#
loop_
_entity_poly.entity_id
_entity_poly.type
_entity_poly.pdbx_seq_one_letter_code
_entity_poly.pdbx_strand_id
1 'polypeptide(L)'
;MPKNKKPTIRATLLNSNTMAKKYSIGFYTGGKNFDISKRWFLRWSFRSPISGKLERQKDFKGGVNYLKTKEERLKLLEIFKKELINLLNEGYSPYNDVETIVLDNQKETIYSIAKAFKLSLEQLELTVSKTTINDYKKTARSFLKFIGKENHHKEIKLIDKKIVVKYLNQILKQTSARTRNNYKADLSSIFTVMEKKLMIIDHNFIKTIEKEKTQVKRNRTLTNEQLKKITEFLRVNDPVLLLVIKFVSYNFLRPIEVCRIKIKDINLIDGLIYYQAKNKPLKTKRIPDILLKELKEMNLHTYNKEYYLITPSGVPNVWNSSDAQRRSAITKRFTRLKTKMADAGIDLEKGNNIYSFRHSYITNLFRHLRTVENLSFNSAIKELMPITGHDSESGLKNYIHTIDADIPEDWSNKIDVII
;
A
#
# COMPACT_ATOMS: atom_id res chain seq x y z
N MET A 1 18.82 58.87 61.49
CA MET A 1 17.59 58.89 60.64
C MET A 1 17.95 59.37 59.25
N PRO A 2 17.94 58.49 58.22
CA PRO A 2 18.01 58.95 56.85
C PRO A 2 16.65 58.77 56.17
N LYS A 3 16.29 59.74 55.35
CA LYS A 3 15.03 59.95 54.66
C LYS A 3 14.89 58.97 53.49
N ASN A 4 13.77 58.26 53.44
CA ASN A 4 13.30 57.46 52.30
C ASN A 4 13.00 58.33 51.09
N LYS A 5 13.74 58.11 49.97
CA LYS A 5 13.35 58.63 48.64
C LYS A 5 12.65 57.50 47.88
N LYS A 6 11.37 57.68 47.58
CA LYS A 6 10.60 56.87 46.62
C LYS A 6 11.13 57.09 45.19
N PRO A 7 11.31 56.07 44.39
CA PRO A 7 11.61 56.27 42.96
C PRO A 7 10.33 56.59 42.18
N THR A 8 10.33 57.71 41.50
CA THR A 8 9.31 58.15 40.58
C THR A 8 9.43 57.32 39.29
N ILE A 9 8.44 56.47 39.00
CA ILE A 9 8.36 55.78 37.71
C ILE A 9 7.85 56.76 36.68
N ARG A 10 8.71 57.21 35.77
CA ARG A 10 8.35 57.94 34.57
C ARG A 10 7.78 56.93 33.57
N ALA A 11 6.47 56.92 33.37
CA ALA A 11 5.81 56.26 32.27
C ALA A 11 6.17 56.95 30.98
N THR A 12 7.05 56.36 30.19
CA THR A 12 7.31 56.80 28.82
C THR A 12 6.31 56.08 27.93
N LEU A 13 5.24 56.78 27.56
CA LEU A 13 4.32 56.38 26.49
C LEU A 13 5.12 56.36 25.18
N LEU A 14 5.48 55.17 24.71
CA LEU A 14 5.92 54.93 23.34
C LEU A 14 4.68 54.55 22.51
N ASN A 15 4.03 55.59 21.98
CA ASN A 15 3.17 55.48 20.82
C ASN A 15 4.05 55.27 19.58
N SER A 16 4.05 54.07 19.00
CA SER A 16 4.18 53.86 17.54
C SER A 16 3.84 52.42 17.21
N ASN A 17 2.57 52.15 16.92
CA ASN A 17 2.09 50.98 16.22
C ASN A 17 2.54 51.03 14.75
N THR A 18 3.82 50.85 14.45
CA THR A 18 4.26 50.39 13.14
C THR A 18 4.29 48.89 13.16
N MET A 19 3.16 48.26 12.74
CA MET A 19 3.16 46.82 12.48
C MET A 19 4.33 46.48 11.53
N ALA A 20 5.30 45.73 12.03
CA ALA A 20 6.46 45.35 11.25
C ALA A 20 5.99 44.59 9.99
N LYS A 21 6.40 45.02 8.80
CA LYS A 21 6.00 44.45 7.51
C LYS A 21 6.18 42.92 7.53
N LYS A 22 5.10 42.17 7.22
CA LYS A 22 5.10 40.72 7.18
C LYS A 22 5.89 40.18 6.00
N TYR A 23 5.88 40.89 4.87
CA TYR A 23 6.60 40.53 3.65
C TYR A 23 7.08 41.77 2.86
N SER A 24 8.00 41.53 1.91
CA SER A 24 8.48 42.53 0.95
C SER A 24 8.53 41.85 -0.43
N ILE A 25 8.00 42.56 -1.46
CA ILE A 25 7.93 42.03 -2.84
C ILE A 25 8.45 43.08 -3.80
N GLY A 26 9.31 42.68 -4.73
CA GLY A 26 9.85 43.54 -5.78
C GLY A 26 10.21 42.76 -7.03
N PHE A 27 10.62 43.46 -8.07
CA PHE A 27 11.07 42.87 -9.33
C PHE A 27 12.57 42.98 -9.49
N TYR A 28 13.16 42.04 -10.18
CA TYR A 28 14.43 42.20 -10.86
C TYR A 28 14.17 42.23 -12.36
N THR A 29 14.52 43.32 -13.03
CA THR A 29 14.20 43.64 -14.43
C THR A 29 15.41 43.82 -15.30
N GLY A 30 16.48 43.11 -15.03
CA GLY A 30 17.73 43.19 -15.82
C GLY A 30 18.61 44.42 -15.54
N GLY A 31 18.29 45.20 -14.47
CA GLY A 31 19.00 46.41 -14.11
C GLY A 31 18.21 47.68 -14.40
N LYS A 32 18.85 48.83 -14.25
CA LYS A 32 18.21 50.17 -14.41
C LYS A 32 17.61 50.40 -15.80
N ASN A 33 18.17 49.74 -16.85
CA ASN A 33 17.78 49.93 -18.24
C ASN A 33 16.75 48.88 -18.73
N PHE A 34 16.22 48.06 -17.86
CA PHE A 34 15.27 47.01 -18.22
C PHE A 34 15.78 46.07 -19.33
N ASP A 35 17.00 45.59 -19.18
CA ASP A 35 17.67 44.74 -20.15
C ASP A 35 16.98 43.40 -20.28
N ILE A 36 16.38 43.14 -21.45
CA ILE A 36 15.66 41.90 -21.77
C ILE A 36 16.58 40.70 -22.06
N SER A 37 17.88 40.93 -22.29
CA SER A 37 18.87 39.87 -22.43
C SER A 37 19.16 39.19 -21.08
N LYS A 38 18.90 39.86 -19.99
CA LYS A 38 19.07 39.35 -18.64
C LYS A 38 17.80 38.66 -18.15
N ARG A 39 17.98 37.80 -17.12
CA ARG A 39 16.87 37.09 -16.52
C ARG A 39 16.06 38.04 -15.63
N TRP A 40 14.74 38.10 -15.86
CA TRP A 40 13.78 38.82 -15.03
C TRP A 40 13.07 37.86 -14.09
N PHE A 41 12.71 38.32 -12.89
CA PHE A 41 12.01 37.56 -11.89
C PHE A 41 11.36 38.39 -10.81
N LEU A 42 10.33 37.86 -10.17
CA LEU A 42 9.78 38.39 -8.94
C LEU A 42 10.67 37.92 -7.78
N ARG A 43 11.17 38.87 -7.01
CA ARG A 43 11.90 38.63 -5.76
C ARG A 43 11.04 39.04 -4.57
N TRP A 44 11.10 38.23 -3.52
CA TRP A 44 10.33 38.54 -2.33
C TRP A 44 11.02 37.99 -1.09
N SER A 45 10.65 38.58 0.06
CA SER A 45 11.11 38.15 1.38
C SER A 45 9.91 38.05 2.29
N PHE A 46 9.94 37.13 3.19
CA PHE A 46 8.90 36.89 4.18
C PHE A 46 9.53 36.85 5.57
N ARG A 47 8.81 37.32 6.59
CA ARG A 47 9.31 37.32 7.96
C ARG A 47 9.40 35.94 8.51
N SER A 48 10.62 35.47 8.82
CA SER A 48 10.87 34.18 9.39
C SER A 48 10.27 34.10 10.79
N PRO A 49 9.49 33.05 11.09
CA PRO A 49 8.97 32.82 12.44
C PRO A 49 10.07 32.46 13.45
N ILE A 50 11.23 32.03 12.96
CA ILE A 50 12.38 31.64 13.81
C ILE A 50 13.25 32.83 14.14
N SER A 51 13.70 33.58 13.12
CA SER A 51 14.64 34.70 13.30
C SER A 51 13.95 36.05 13.53
N GLY A 52 12.65 36.14 13.26
CA GLY A 52 11.90 37.42 13.30
C GLY A 52 12.32 38.44 12.23
N LYS A 53 13.24 38.08 11.32
CA LYS A 53 13.74 38.96 10.25
C LYS A 53 13.10 38.65 8.91
N LEU A 54 13.11 39.60 7.98
CA LEU A 54 12.71 39.35 6.57
C LEU A 54 13.80 38.54 5.87
N GLU A 55 13.50 37.28 5.59
CA GLU A 55 14.39 36.37 4.88
C GLU A 55 13.96 36.23 3.42
N ARG A 56 14.95 36.24 2.53
CA ARG A 56 14.70 36.13 1.08
C ARG A 56 14.20 34.75 0.74
N GLN A 57 13.12 34.71 -0.03
CA GLN A 57 12.52 33.48 -0.55
C GLN A 57 13.00 33.20 -1.98
N LYS A 58 12.72 31.98 -2.48
CA LYS A 58 13.08 31.56 -3.83
C LYS A 58 12.45 32.48 -4.88
N ASP A 59 13.26 33.01 -5.78
CA ASP A 59 12.82 33.88 -6.86
C ASP A 59 11.83 33.18 -7.79
N PHE A 60 10.72 33.87 -8.14
CA PHE A 60 9.70 33.32 -9.02
C PHE A 60 9.89 33.86 -10.45
N LYS A 61 10.08 32.97 -11.41
CA LYS A 61 10.36 33.30 -12.81
C LYS A 61 9.14 33.11 -13.74
N GLY A 62 8.29 32.12 -13.48
CA GLY A 62 6.98 31.86 -14.09
C GLY A 62 6.89 32.03 -15.61
N GLY A 63 7.96 31.73 -16.36
CA GLY A 63 7.93 31.87 -17.80
C GLY A 63 8.19 33.30 -18.33
N VAL A 64 8.37 34.32 -17.47
CA VAL A 64 8.57 35.72 -17.88
C VAL A 64 9.68 35.90 -18.89
N ASN A 65 10.71 35.07 -18.85
CA ASN A 65 11.89 35.18 -19.73
C ASN A 65 11.67 34.65 -21.16
N TYR A 66 10.55 33.98 -21.42
CA TYR A 66 10.16 33.57 -22.79
C TYR A 66 9.49 34.70 -23.57
N LEU A 67 9.01 35.73 -22.89
CA LEU A 67 8.41 36.90 -23.54
C LEU A 67 9.49 37.79 -24.17
N LYS A 68 9.18 38.34 -25.33
CA LYS A 68 10.16 39.05 -26.17
C LYS A 68 10.15 40.57 -25.97
N THR A 69 9.10 41.12 -25.36
CA THR A 69 9.01 42.56 -25.13
C THR A 69 9.10 42.92 -23.65
N LYS A 70 9.56 44.12 -23.36
CA LYS A 70 9.67 44.67 -22.02
C LYS A 70 8.28 44.82 -21.36
N GLU A 71 7.33 45.30 -22.15
CA GLU A 71 5.95 45.55 -21.71
C GLU A 71 5.25 44.25 -21.29
N GLU A 72 5.38 43.20 -22.07
CA GLU A 72 4.83 41.87 -21.73
C GLU A 72 5.44 41.30 -20.47
N ARG A 73 6.76 41.42 -20.31
CA ARG A 73 7.46 40.96 -19.10
C ARG A 73 7.00 41.69 -17.85
N LEU A 74 6.87 43.03 -17.93
CA LEU A 74 6.37 43.83 -16.82
C LEU A 74 4.93 43.47 -16.47
N LYS A 75 4.05 43.34 -17.45
CA LYS A 75 2.65 42.97 -17.25
C LYS A 75 2.53 41.61 -16.55
N LEU A 76 3.33 40.64 -16.97
CA LEU A 76 3.30 39.29 -16.36
C LEU A 76 3.86 39.32 -14.91
N LEU A 77 4.92 40.10 -14.65
CA LEU A 77 5.46 40.26 -13.30
C LEU A 77 4.47 40.98 -12.34
N GLU A 78 3.68 41.95 -12.83
CA GLU A 78 2.63 42.59 -12.03
C GLU A 78 1.48 41.60 -11.72
N ILE A 79 1.11 40.75 -12.65
CA ILE A 79 0.14 39.66 -12.39
C ILE A 79 0.67 38.76 -11.29
N PHE A 80 1.91 38.29 -11.40
CA PHE A 80 2.51 37.41 -10.38
C PHE A 80 2.61 38.09 -9.01
N LYS A 81 2.92 39.37 -8.98
CA LYS A 81 2.95 40.15 -7.74
C LYS A 81 1.58 40.21 -7.09
N LYS A 82 0.53 40.49 -7.89
CA LYS A 82 -0.85 40.55 -7.41
C LYS A 82 -1.30 39.22 -6.83
N GLU A 83 -1.06 38.11 -7.55
CA GLU A 83 -1.40 36.78 -7.09
C GLU A 83 -0.63 36.36 -5.84
N LEU A 84 0.67 36.69 -5.75
CA LEU A 84 1.45 36.44 -4.55
C LEU A 84 0.92 37.22 -3.34
N ILE A 85 0.53 38.48 -3.52
CA ILE A 85 -0.06 39.31 -2.46
C ILE A 85 -1.40 38.68 -2.00
N ASN A 86 -2.25 38.24 -2.91
CA ASN A 86 -3.50 37.57 -2.58
C ASN A 86 -3.24 36.33 -1.74
N LEU A 87 -2.32 35.46 -2.18
CA LEU A 87 -1.94 34.23 -1.45
C LEU A 87 -1.39 34.55 -0.04
N LEU A 88 -0.55 35.56 0.08
CA LEU A 88 0.01 35.98 1.37
C LEU A 88 -1.05 36.59 2.32
N ASN A 89 -2.04 37.28 1.79
CA ASN A 89 -3.18 37.81 2.55
C ASN A 89 -4.17 36.69 2.94
N GLU A 90 -4.29 35.62 2.14
CA GLU A 90 -5.06 34.40 2.43
C GLU A 90 -4.36 33.49 3.44
N GLY A 91 -3.17 33.89 3.94
CA GLY A 91 -2.46 33.16 4.98
C GLY A 91 -1.35 32.24 4.48
N TYR A 92 -0.99 32.30 3.20
CA TYR A 92 0.18 31.56 2.71
C TYR A 92 1.46 32.05 3.41
N SER A 93 2.29 31.11 3.86
CA SER A 93 3.63 31.37 4.39
C SER A 93 4.63 30.41 3.73
N PRO A 94 5.80 30.89 3.25
CA PRO A 94 6.85 30.03 2.69
C PRO A 94 7.49 29.10 3.73
N TYR A 95 7.20 29.33 5.00
CA TYR A 95 7.64 28.51 6.13
C TYR A 95 6.57 27.52 6.60
N ASN A 96 5.47 27.34 5.87
CA ASN A 96 4.39 26.41 6.23
C ASN A 96 4.81 24.94 6.30
N ASP A 97 6.07 24.62 5.97
CA ASP A 97 6.69 23.36 6.37
C ASP A 97 7.26 23.41 7.80
N VAL A 98 7.30 24.58 8.44
CA VAL A 98 7.83 24.84 9.80
C VAL A 98 7.06 25.98 10.46
N GLU A 99 5.77 25.86 10.72
CA GLU A 99 5.06 26.82 11.59
C GLU A 99 5.12 26.38 13.04
N THR A 100 6.03 27.02 13.80
CA THR A 100 5.89 27.14 15.24
C THR A 100 5.19 28.47 15.50
N ILE A 101 3.87 28.47 15.71
CA ILE A 101 3.16 29.65 16.21
C ILE A 101 3.39 29.71 17.71
N VAL A 102 4.14 30.72 18.13
CA VAL A 102 4.30 31.04 19.55
C VAL A 102 3.10 31.90 19.96
N LEU A 103 2.05 31.29 20.47
CA LEU A 103 1.03 31.93 21.24
C LEU A 103 1.26 31.60 22.70
N ASP A 104 1.44 32.63 23.51
CA ASP A 104 1.53 32.67 24.97
C ASP A 104 1.67 31.32 25.73
N ASN A 105 2.91 31.06 26.20
CA ASN A 105 3.30 30.05 27.21
C ASN A 105 2.95 28.57 27.05
N GLN A 106 2.35 28.12 25.90
CA GLN A 106 2.32 26.72 25.51
C GLN A 106 2.69 26.61 24.02
N LYS A 107 3.86 26.05 23.70
CA LYS A 107 4.30 25.78 22.33
C LYS A 107 3.47 24.64 21.73
N GLU A 108 2.29 24.90 21.19
CA GLU A 108 1.62 23.94 20.32
C GLU A 108 2.29 23.94 18.95
N THR A 109 2.91 22.83 18.59
CA THR A 109 3.47 22.66 17.25
C THR A 109 2.32 22.33 16.29
N ILE A 110 1.97 23.26 15.40
CA ILE A 110 0.93 23.08 14.38
C ILE A 110 1.53 22.35 13.19
N TYR A 111 0.90 21.25 12.80
CA TYR A 111 1.32 20.43 11.65
C TYR A 111 0.37 20.62 10.48
N SER A 112 0.92 20.92 9.29
CA SER A 112 0.14 20.91 8.07
C SER A 112 -0.27 19.48 7.69
N ILE A 113 -1.38 19.35 6.94
CA ILE A 113 -1.88 18.05 6.45
C ILE A 113 -0.76 17.28 5.73
N ALA A 114 -0.07 17.94 4.79
CA ALA A 114 1.01 17.29 4.03
C ALA A 114 2.14 16.80 4.93
N LYS A 115 2.57 17.63 5.90
CA LYS A 115 3.66 17.29 6.82
C LYS A 115 3.28 16.18 7.77
N ALA A 116 2.06 16.20 8.33
CA ALA A 116 1.57 15.15 9.22
C ALA A 116 1.54 13.78 8.51
N PHE A 117 1.05 13.73 7.26
CA PHE A 117 1.07 12.50 6.46
C PHE A 117 2.50 12.04 6.14
N LYS A 118 3.40 12.96 5.75
CA LYS A 118 4.80 12.64 5.45
C LYS A 118 5.49 12.00 6.65
N LEU A 119 5.48 12.67 7.82
CA LEU A 119 6.10 12.17 9.05
C LEU A 119 5.51 10.82 9.49
N SER A 120 4.18 10.66 9.36
CA SER A 120 3.53 9.39 9.71
C SER A 120 3.97 8.24 8.79
N LEU A 121 4.12 8.48 7.50
CA LEU A 121 4.61 7.48 6.55
C LEU A 121 6.08 7.14 6.78
N GLU A 122 6.92 8.11 7.12
CA GLU A 122 8.33 7.89 7.49
C GLU A 122 8.43 6.99 8.75
N GLN A 123 7.61 7.24 9.77
CA GLN A 123 7.56 6.39 10.96
C GLN A 123 7.04 4.97 10.67
N LEU A 124 6.04 4.84 9.80
CA LEU A 124 5.51 3.54 9.38
C LEU A 124 6.53 2.74 8.56
N GLU A 125 7.33 3.40 7.72
CA GLU A 125 8.35 2.75 6.90
C GLU A 125 9.39 2.00 7.73
N LEU A 126 9.66 2.44 8.96
CA LEU A 126 10.57 1.78 9.90
C LEU A 126 10.01 0.48 10.49
N THR A 127 8.69 0.29 10.48
CA THR A 127 8.04 -0.78 11.27
C THR A 127 7.24 -1.77 10.46
N VAL A 128 6.87 -1.44 9.21
CA VAL A 128 6.03 -2.30 8.38
C VAL A 128 6.76 -2.81 7.15
N SER A 129 6.23 -3.87 6.53
CA SER A 129 6.80 -4.43 5.30
C SER A 129 6.72 -3.44 4.12
N LYS A 130 7.63 -3.58 3.13
CA LYS A 130 7.62 -2.80 1.88
C LYS A 130 6.26 -2.82 1.16
N THR A 131 5.54 -3.93 1.21
CA THR A 131 4.20 -4.03 0.60
C THR A 131 3.20 -3.16 1.35
N THR A 132 3.18 -3.27 2.68
CA THR A 132 2.25 -2.53 3.54
C THR A 132 2.49 -1.02 3.45
N ILE A 133 3.75 -0.57 3.47
CA ILE A 133 4.03 0.87 3.34
C ILE A 133 3.63 1.41 1.96
N ASN A 134 3.75 0.61 0.90
CA ASN A 134 3.28 1.01 -0.43
C ASN A 134 1.75 1.17 -0.48
N ASP A 135 1.00 0.31 0.21
CA ASP A 135 -0.46 0.44 0.35
C ASP A 135 -0.80 1.73 1.12
N TYR A 136 -0.14 2.02 2.23
CA TYR A 136 -0.31 3.26 2.98
C TYR A 136 0.05 4.51 2.15
N LYS A 137 1.19 4.48 1.43
CA LYS A 137 1.60 5.56 0.51
C LYS A 137 0.57 5.77 -0.61
N LYS A 138 -0.04 4.71 -1.12
CA LYS A 138 -1.12 4.76 -2.12
C LYS A 138 -2.38 5.43 -1.53
N THR A 139 -2.82 4.99 -0.36
CA THR A 139 -4.00 5.51 0.32
C THR A 139 -3.80 6.99 0.70
N ALA A 140 -2.63 7.34 1.24
CA ALA A 140 -2.28 8.73 1.57
C ALA A 140 -2.32 9.64 0.33
N ARG A 141 -1.69 9.21 -0.78
CA ARG A 141 -1.73 9.97 -2.05
C ARG A 141 -3.15 10.17 -2.57
N SER A 142 -3.98 9.13 -2.48
CA SER A 142 -5.38 9.19 -2.89
C SER A 142 -6.18 10.17 -2.02
N PHE A 143 -5.99 10.13 -0.71
CA PHE A 143 -6.64 11.03 0.23
C PHE A 143 -6.18 12.49 0.05
N LEU A 144 -4.89 12.73 -0.07
CA LEU A 144 -4.35 14.06 -0.32
C LEU A 144 -4.84 14.64 -1.67
N LYS A 145 -4.97 13.80 -2.71
CA LYS A 145 -5.59 14.23 -3.97
C LYS A 145 -7.06 14.63 -3.79
N PHE A 146 -7.82 13.91 -2.96
CA PHE A 146 -9.20 14.23 -2.64
C PHE A 146 -9.34 15.55 -1.88
N ILE A 147 -8.45 15.82 -0.94
CA ILE A 147 -8.42 17.08 -0.18
C ILE A 147 -8.12 18.28 -1.09
N GLY A 148 -7.35 18.10 -2.16
CA GLY A 148 -6.88 19.16 -3.05
C GLY A 148 -5.57 19.80 -2.59
N LYS A 149 -4.69 20.10 -3.54
CA LYS A 149 -3.35 20.65 -3.26
C LYS A 149 -3.40 21.98 -2.50
N GLU A 150 -4.41 22.77 -2.75
CA GLU A 150 -4.68 24.08 -2.11
C GLU A 150 -4.96 23.96 -0.60
N ASN A 151 -5.29 22.76 -0.11
CA ASN A 151 -5.56 22.52 1.30
C ASN A 151 -4.40 21.82 2.04
N HIS A 152 -3.35 21.40 1.34
CA HIS A 152 -2.25 20.65 1.95
C HIS A 152 -1.48 21.40 3.04
N HIS A 153 -1.49 22.73 2.98
CA HIS A 153 -0.85 23.61 3.96
C HIS A 153 -1.71 23.84 5.20
N LYS A 154 -3.01 23.54 5.14
CA LYS A 154 -3.92 23.71 6.28
C LYS A 154 -3.57 22.73 7.41
N GLU A 155 -3.98 23.09 8.62
CA GLU A 155 -3.74 22.28 9.81
C GLU A 155 -4.42 20.91 9.73
N ILE A 156 -3.72 19.85 10.16
CA ILE A 156 -4.23 18.47 10.17
C ILE A 156 -5.47 18.33 11.07
N LYS A 157 -5.59 19.10 12.14
CA LYS A 157 -6.75 19.09 13.06
C LYS A 157 -8.06 19.49 12.34
N LEU A 158 -8.00 20.16 11.19
CA LEU A 158 -9.16 20.47 10.36
C LEU A 158 -9.73 19.27 9.60
N ILE A 159 -8.99 18.16 9.54
CA ILE A 159 -9.51 16.91 8.97
C ILE A 159 -10.41 16.24 9.98
N ASP A 160 -11.69 16.36 9.76
CA ASP A 160 -12.73 15.76 10.60
C ASP A 160 -13.28 14.44 10.07
N LYS A 161 -14.18 13.82 10.86
CA LYS A 161 -14.87 12.59 10.49
C LYS A 161 -15.70 12.75 9.20
N LYS A 162 -16.31 13.91 8.97
CA LYS A 162 -17.17 14.16 7.79
C LYS A 162 -16.36 14.13 6.50
N ILE A 163 -15.17 14.75 6.50
CA ILE A 163 -14.25 14.75 5.35
C ILE A 163 -13.81 13.32 5.01
N VAL A 164 -13.39 12.55 6.03
CA VAL A 164 -12.96 11.15 5.81
C VAL A 164 -14.10 10.27 5.33
N VAL A 165 -15.31 10.41 5.89
CA VAL A 165 -16.49 9.66 5.43
C VAL A 165 -16.83 10.01 3.99
N LYS A 166 -16.80 11.31 3.60
CA LYS A 166 -17.01 11.75 2.22
C LYS A 166 -16.03 11.10 1.24
N TYR A 167 -14.74 11.07 1.61
CA TYR A 167 -13.72 10.39 0.84
C TYR A 167 -13.97 8.89 0.71
N LEU A 168 -14.26 8.20 1.82
CA LEU A 168 -14.52 6.76 1.81
C LEU A 168 -15.77 6.40 1.00
N ASN A 169 -16.80 7.25 1.01
CA ASN A 169 -17.98 7.08 0.17
C ASN A 169 -17.68 7.25 -1.32
N GLN A 170 -16.76 8.16 -1.68
CA GLN A 170 -16.28 8.26 -3.06
C GLN A 170 -15.56 6.97 -3.50
N ILE A 171 -14.67 6.42 -2.63
CA ILE A 171 -14.01 5.14 -2.90
C ILE A 171 -15.04 4.01 -3.06
N LEU A 172 -16.08 3.97 -2.21
CA LEU A 172 -17.14 2.96 -2.29
C LEU A 172 -17.88 3.02 -3.64
N LYS A 173 -18.24 4.23 -4.10
CA LYS A 173 -18.90 4.43 -5.40
C LYS A 173 -18.06 3.96 -6.58
N GLN A 174 -16.75 4.09 -6.51
CA GLN A 174 -15.82 3.75 -7.59
C GLN A 174 -15.33 2.30 -7.56
N THR A 175 -15.45 1.60 -6.42
CA THR A 175 -14.83 0.31 -6.24
C THR A 175 -15.73 -0.72 -5.55
N SER A 176 -15.44 -1.09 -4.30
CA SER A 176 -16.21 -2.07 -3.51
C SER A 176 -16.12 -1.77 -2.02
N ALA A 177 -17.07 -2.32 -1.24
CA ALA A 177 -17.08 -2.24 0.22
C ALA A 177 -15.76 -2.74 0.83
N ARG A 178 -15.19 -3.84 0.30
CA ARG A 178 -13.89 -4.37 0.75
C ARG A 178 -12.76 -3.37 0.52
N THR A 179 -12.69 -2.78 -0.67
CA THR A 179 -11.66 -1.78 -1.00
C THR A 179 -11.82 -0.55 -0.10
N ARG A 180 -13.04 -0.02 0.06
CA ARG A 180 -13.34 1.09 0.97
C ARG A 180 -12.87 0.79 2.40
N ASN A 181 -13.14 -0.42 2.91
CA ASN A 181 -12.71 -0.84 4.25
C ASN A 181 -11.18 -0.94 4.38
N ASN A 182 -10.47 -1.34 3.32
CA ASN A 182 -9.00 -1.33 3.29
C ASN A 182 -8.48 0.11 3.38
N TYR A 183 -9.00 1.04 2.58
CA TYR A 183 -8.63 2.46 2.65
C TYR A 183 -8.91 3.08 4.02
N LYS A 184 -10.03 2.71 4.66
CA LYS A 184 -10.32 3.10 6.05
C LYS A 184 -9.27 2.58 7.01
N ALA A 185 -8.88 1.32 6.90
CA ALA A 185 -7.88 0.69 7.76
C ALA A 185 -6.49 1.34 7.58
N ASP A 186 -6.10 1.61 6.34
CA ASP A 186 -4.83 2.28 6.02
C ASP A 186 -4.79 3.70 6.62
N LEU A 187 -5.84 4.51 6.40
CA LEU A 187 -5.94 5.84 7.00
C LEU A 187 -5.93 5.77 8.52
N SER A 188 -6.65 4.80 9.11
CA SER A 188 -6.64 4.61 10.56
C SER A 188 -5.25 4.28 11.10
N SER A 189 -4.44 3.51 10.36
CA SER A 189 -3.05 3.22 10.73
C SER A 189 -2.18 4.48 10.70
N ILE A 190 -2.32 5.32 9.67
CA ILE A 190 -1.59 6.59 9.55
C ILE A 190 -1.98 7.54 10.69
N PHE A 191 -3.28 7.69 10.96
CA PHE A 191 -3.78 8.52 12.05
C PHE A 191 -3.41 7.98 13.44
N THR A 192 -3.25 6.66 13.59
CA THR A 192 -2.74 6.07 14.85
C THR A 192 -1.29 6.48 15.11
N VAL A 193 -0.47 6.63 14.07
CA VAL A 193 0.90 7.17 14.23
C VAL A 193 0.86 8.64 14.62
N MET A 194 -0.01 9.43 13.99
CA MET A 194 -0.22 10.84 14.38
C MET A 194 -0.66 10.97 15.84
N GLU A 195 -1.59 10.11 16.31
CA GLU A 195 -2.07 10.07 17.69
C GLU A 195 -0.98 9.62 18.67
N LYS A 196 -0.38 8.43 18.44
CA LYS A 196 0.37 7.71 19.47
C LYS A 196 1.88 7.92 19.43
N LYS A 197 2.45 8.18 18.24
CA LYS A 197 3.90 8.32 18.09
C LYS A 197 4.35 9.76 17.92
N LEU A 198 3.60 10.52 17.15
CA LEU A 198 3.93 11.90 16.83
C LEU A 198 3.21 12.92 17.70
N MET A 199 2.14 12.51 18.41
CA MET A 199 1.31 13.37 19.27
C MET A 199 0.83 14.64 18.54
N ILE A 200 0.49 14.50 17.26
CA ILE A 200 0.04 15.60 16.39
C ILE A 200 -1.46 15.84 16.54
N ILE A 201 -2.21 14.79 16.85
CA ILE A 201 -3.66 14.81 17.07
C ILE A 201 -4.00 14.11 18.40
N ASP A 202 -5.06 14.55 19.05
CA ASP A 202 -5.46 14.05 20.38
C ASP A 202 -6.02 12.62 20.30
N HIS A 203 -6.78 12.30 19.23
CA HIS A 203 -7.38 10.99 19.06
C HIS A 203 -7.61 10.63 17.58
N ASN A 204 -7.55 9.35 17.28
CA ASN A 204 -7.85 8.81 15.95
C ASN A 204 -9.34 8.51 15.81
N PHE A 205 -10.12 9.48 15.38
CA PHE A 205 -11.56 9.35 15.15
C PHE A 205 -11.92 8.37 14.02
N ILE A 206 -10.97 7.99 13.13
CA ILE A 206 -11.24 7.05 12.03
C ILE A 206 -11.64 5.67 12.57
N LYS A 207 -11.18 5.31 13.77
CA LYS A 207 -11.58 4.07 14.46
C LYS A 207 -13.10 3.97 14.65
N THR A 208 -13.77 5.11 14.88
CA THR A 208 -15.23 5.19 15.11
C THR A 208 -16.06 5.15 13.82
N ILE A 209 -15.44 5.17 12.65
CA ILE A 209 -16.15 5.02 11.37
C ILE A 209 -16.48 3.53 11.20
N GLU A 210 -17.73 3.22 10.91
CA GLU A 210 -18.16 1.84 10.69
C GLU A 210 -17.58 1.25 9.40
N LYS A 211 -17.45 -0.08 9.40
CA LYS A 211 -17.10 -0.85 8.21
C LYS A 211 -18.35 -1.12 7.39
N GLU A 212 -18.22 -1.06 6.07
CA GLU A 212 -19.27 -1.52 5.18
C GLU A 212 -19.36 -3.04 5.16
N LYS A 213 -20.57 -3.58 5.08
CA LYS A 213 -20.80 -5.03 4.90
C LYS A 213 -20.19 -5.47 3.56
N THR A 214 -19.32 -6.47 3.64
CA THR A 214 -18.69 -7.04 2.44
C THR A 214 -19.39 -8.32 2.05
N GLN A 215 -19.72 -8.46 0.77
CA GLN A 215 -20.15 -9.76 0.25
C GLN A 215 -18.94 -10.69 0.20
N VAL A 216 -19.04 -11.84 0.85
CA VAL A 216 -18.05 -12.91 0.75
C VAL A 216 -18.21 -13.56 -0.63
N LYS A 217 -17.25 -13.32 -1.52
CA LYS A 217 -17.19 -14.07 -2.77
C LYS A 217 -16.54 -15.42 -2.49
N ARG A 218 -17.23 -16.52 -2.82
CA ARG A 218 -16.64 -17.85 -2.76
C ARG A 218 -15.41 -17.93 -3.66
N ASN A 219 -14.37 -18.57 -3.18
CA ASN A 219 -13.21 -18.87 -4.00
C ASN A 219 -13.59 -20.00 -4.98
N ARG A 220 -13.28 -19.80 -6.25
CA ARG A 220 -13.61 -20.76 -7.30
C ARG A 220 -12.66 -21.96 -7.24
N THR A 221 -13.20 -23.14 -7.10
CA THR A 221 -12.50 -24.42 -7.27
C THR A 221 -12.60 -24.88 -8.72
N LEU A 222 -11.76 -25.82 -9.11
CA LEU A 222 -11.77 -26.50 -10.38
C LEU A 222 -12.28 -27.92 -10.16
N THR A 223 -13.06 -28.45 -11.09
CA THR A 223 -13.48 -29.87 -11.06
C THR A 223 -12.30 -30.79 -11.37
N ASN A 224 -12.40 -32.05 -11.00
CA ASN A 224 -11.36 -33.04 -11.31
C ASN A 224 -11.15 -33.19 -12.81
N GLU A 225 -12.20 -33.10 -13.60
CA GLU A 225 -12.13 -33.12 -15.06
C GLU A 225 -11.36 -31.88 -15.61
N GLN A 226 -11.68 -30.68 -15.10
CA GLN A 226 -10.95 -29.49 -15.46
C GLN A 226 -9.46 -29.59 -15.07
N LEU A 227 -9.16 -30.07 -13.88
CA LEU A 227 -7.78 -30.29 -13.42
C LEU A 227 -7.01 -31.22 -14.36
N LYS A 228 -7.62 -32.32 -14.79
CA LYS A 228 -7.02 -33.29 -15.74
C LYS A 228 -6.75 -32.61 -17.09
N LYS A 229 -7.77 -32.03 -17.71
CA LYS A 229 -7.67 -31.36 -19.01
C LYS A 229 -6.62 -30.24 -19.00
N ILE A 230 -6.59 -29.40 -17.94
CA ILE A 230 -5.60 -28.32 -17.80
C ILE A 230 -4.18 -28.91 -17.68
N THR A 231 -4.02 -29.98 -16.90
CA THR A 231 -2.70 -30.63 -16.72
C THR A 231 -2.17 -31.18 -18.03
N GLU A 232 -3.01 -31.86 -18.80
CA GLU A 232 -2.67 -32.40 -20.13
C GLU A 232 -2.31 -31.26 -21.10
N PHE A 233 -3.12 -30.21 -21.15
CA PHE A 233 -2.87 -29.04 -21.97
C PHE A 233 -1.54 -28.37 -21.62
N LEU A 234 -1.27 -28.14 -20.34
CA LEU A 234 -0.06 -27.47 -19.89
C LEU A 234 1.20 -28.30 -20.07
N ARG A 235 1.10 -29.63 -20.05
CA ARG A 235 2.23 -30.52 -20.29
C ARG A 235 2.87 -30.26 -21.66
N VAL A 236 2.03 -29.98 -22.65
CA VAL A 236 2.49 -29.71 -24.03
C VAL A 236 2.77 -28.22 -24.24
N ASN A 237 1.90 -27.34 -23.74
CA ASN A 237 1.94 -25.93 -24.12
C ASN A 237 2.76 -25.04 -23.17
N ASP A 238 2.92 -25.44 -21.89
CA ASP A 238 3.65 -24.68 -20.88
C ASP A 238 4.10 -25.54 -19.69
N PRO A 239 5.15 -26.35 -19.82
CA PRO A 239 5.69 -27.18 -18.73
C PRO A 239 6.13 -26.35 -17.52
N VAL A 240 6.59 -25.11 -17.72
CA VAL A 240 7.00 -24.21 -16.64
C VAL A 240 5.82 -23.84 -15.74
N LEU A 241 4.71 -23.44 -16.36
CA LEU A 241 3.49 -23.12 -15.61
C LEU A 241 2.92 -24.38 -14.94
N LEU A 242 3.03 -25.52 -15.59
CA LEU A 242 2.62 -26.80 -15.00
C LEU A 242 3.43 -27.10 -13.72
N LEU A 243 4.75 -26.90 -13.75
CA LEU A 243 5.59 -27.09 -12.55
C LEU A 243 5.17 -26.11 -11.41
N VAL A 244 4.89 -24.85 -11.74
CA VAL A 244 4.35 -23.90 -10.75
C VAL A 244 3.04 -24.40 -10.14
N ILE A 245 2.11 -24.88 -10.98
CA ILE A 245 0.82 -25.39 -10.55
C ILE A 245 1.00 -26.63 -9.68
N LYS A 246 1.94 -27.52 -9.98
CA LYS A 246 2.25 -28.70 -9.16
C LYS A 246 2.72 -28.29 -7.75
N PHE A 247 3.59 -27.32 -7.62
CA PHE A 247 3.97 -26.79 -6.30
C PHE A 247 2.79 -26.16 -5.54
N VAL A 248 1.92 -25.44 -6.24
CA VAL A 248 0.72 -24.83 -5.65
C VAL A 248 -0.29 -25.89 -5.21
N SER A 249 -0.43 -26.97 -5.98
CA SER A 249 -1.38 -28.06 -5.73
C SER A 249 -0.88 -29.07 -4.69
N TYR A 250 0.31 -29.61 -4.90
CA TYR A 250 0.82 -30.74 -4.09
C TYR A 250 1.52 -30.26 -2.82
N ASN A 251 2.35 -29.20 -2.88
CA ASN A 251 2.98 -28.64 -1.69
C ASN A 251 2.14 -27.57 -1.00
N PHE A 252 0.98 -27.19 -1.56
CA PHE A 252 0.15 -26.11 -1.06
C PHE A 252 0.93 -24.82 -0.83
N LEU A 253 1.89 -24.50 -1.71
CA LEU A 253 2.60 -23.25 -1.67
C LEU A 253 1.79 -22.13 -2.33
N ARG A 254 1.92 -20.92 -1.82
CA ARG A 254 1.35 -19.75 -2.50
C ARG A 254 2.18 -19.43 -3.76
N PRO A 255 1.58 -18.90 -4.84
CA PRO A 255 2.34 -18.58 -6.06
C PRO A 255 3.58 -17.69 -5.82
N ILE A 256 3.54 -16.79 -4.84
CA ILE A 256 4.70 -15.97 -4.49
C ILE A 256 5.80 -16.77 -3.79
N GLU A 257 5.44 -17.79 -3.01
CA GLU A 257 6.39 -18.68 -2.35
C GLU A 257 7.10 -19.55 -3.39
N VAL A 258 6.36 -20.06 -4.38
CA VAL A 258 6.93 -20.82 -5.51
C VAL A 258 7.93 -19.97 -6.30
N CYS A 259 7.61 -18.69 -6.57
CA CYS A 259 8.52 -17.79 -7.29
C CYS A 259 9.82 -17.45 -6.56
N ARG A 260 9.93 -17.81 -5.28
CA ARG A 260 11.12 -17.56 -4.44
C ARG A 260 12.05 -18.75 -4.35
N ILE A 261 11.56 -19.94 -4.68
CA ILE A 261 12.32 -21.19 -4.53
C ILE A 261 13.60 -21.11 -5.36
N LYS A 262 14.71 -21.32 -4.70
CA LYS A 262 16.04 -21.50 -5.30
C LYS A 262 16.44 -22.98 -5.23
N ILE A 263 17.43 -23.36 -6.00
CA ILE A 263 17.97 -24.75 -6.01
C ILE A 263 18.41 -25.14 -4.59
N LYS A 264 19.05 -24.26 -3.84
CA LYS A 264 19.49 -24.53 -2.46
C LYS A 264 18.35 -24.80 -1.47
N ASP A 265 17.12 -24.40 -1.82
CA ASP A 265 15.95 -24.57 -0.96
C ASP A 265 15.32 -25.97 -1.13
N ILE A 266 15.86 -26.82 -1.99
CA ILE A 266 15.36 -28.16 -2.30
C ILE A 266 16.40 -29.19 -1.84
N ASN A 267 16.01 -30.04 -0.89
CA ASN A 267 16.77 -31.19 -0.49
C ASN A 267 16.11 -32.46 -1.07
N LEU A 268 16.66 -32.95 -2.18
CA LEU A 268 16.14 -34.14 -2.88
C LEU A 268 16.43 -35.47 -2.13
N ILE A 269 17.43 -35.48 -1.25
CA ILE A 269 17.80 -36.69 -0.48
C ILE A 269 16.72 -36.95 0.57
N ASP A 270 16.42 -35.93 1.38
CA ASP A 270 15.46 -36.02 2.47
C ASP A 270 14.01 -35.73 2.02
N GLY A 271 13.83 -35.36 0.74
CA GLY A 271 12.52 -34.98 0.19
C GLY A 271 11.90 -33.75 0.85
N LEU A 272 12.75 -32.74 1.16
CA LEU A 272 12.33 -31.54 1.87
C LEU A 272 12.47 -30.27 1.00
N ILE A 273 11.57 -29.33 1.24
CA ILE A 273 11.65 -28.00 0.66
C ILE A 273 11.62 -26.94 1.78
N TYR A 274 12.53 -25.99 1.68
CA TYR A 274 12.60 -24.82 2.54
C TYR A 274 11.96 -23.62 1.83
N TYR A 275 11.02 -22.95 2.49
CA TYR A 275 10.33 -21.82 1.87
C TYR A 275 10.04 -20.71 2.88
N GLN A 276 10.04 -19.48 2.40
CA GLN A 276 9.74 -18.33 3.22
C GLN A 276 8.31 -17.84 3.01
N ALA A 277 7.47 -18.03 4.01
CA ALA A 277 6.15 -17.43 4.07
C ALA A 277 6.25 -15.91 4.35
N LYS A 278 5.19 -15.15 4.03
CA LYS A 278 5.16 -13.69 4.22
C LYS A 278 5.41 -13.34 5.70
N ASN A 279 6.48 -12.56 5.97
CA ASN A 279 6.85 -12.08 7.31
C ASN A 279 7.04 -13.18 8.36
N LYS A 280 7.46 -14.38 7.94
CA LYS A 280 7.70 -15.53 8.82
C LYS A 280 9.13 -16.03 8.65
N PRO A 281 9.66 -16.74 9.64
CA PRO A 281 10.92 -17.48 9.48
C PRO A 281 10.79 -18.54 8.38
N LEU A 282 11.92 -19.05 7.95
CA LEU A 282 11.99 -20.16 7.01
C LEU A 282 11.18 -21.35 7.54
N LYS A 283 10.31 -21.90 6.72
CA LYS A 283 9.51 -23.09 7.02
C LYS A 283 9.96 -24.26 6.16
N THR A 284 9.83 -25.46 6.69
CA THR A 284 10.14 -26.70 5.99
C THR A 284 8.86 -27.47 5.67
N LYS A 285 8.80 -28.07 4.50
CA LYS A 285 7.76 -29.01 4.12
C LYS A 285 8.35 -30.24 3.45
N ARG A 286 7.65 -31.37 3.57
CA ARG A 286 7.93 -32.54 2.74
C ARG A 286 7.49 -32.25 1.30
N ILE A 287 8.29 -32.68 0.34
CA ILE A 287 7.92 -32.70 -1.07
C ILE A 287 7.15 -34.02 -1.31
N PRO A 288 5.90 -33.99 -1.78
CA PRO A 288 5.18 -35.23 -2.11
C PRO A 288 5.91 -36.05 -3.18
N ASP A 289 5.86 -37.35 -3.08
CA ASP A 289 6.66 -38.31 -3.91
C ASP A 289 6.45 -38.06 -5.42
N ILE A 290 5.21 -37.75 -5.81
CA ILE A 290 4.87 -37.44 -7.21
C ILE A 290 5.68 -36.24 -7.75
N LEU A 291 5.92 -35.23 -6.94
CA LEU A 291 6.70 -34.04 -7.32
C LEU A 291 8.18 -34.29 -7.11
N LEU A 292 8.56 -35.03 -6.08
CA LEU A 292 9.95 -35.40 -5.79
C LEU A 292 10.58 -36.19 -6.94
N LYS A 293 9.85 -37.14 -7.53
CA LYS A 293 10.29 -37.90 -8.69
C LYS A 293 10.62 -36.98 -9.86
N GLU A 294 9.74 -36.08 -10.19
CA GLU A 294 9.96 -35.09 -11.28
C GLU A 294 11.16 -34.17 -11.01
N LEU A 295 11.32 -33.71 -9.78
CA LEU A 295 12.46 -32.84 -9.41
C LEU A 295 13.81 -33.59 -9.49
N LYS A 296 13.84 -34.91 -9.21
CA LYS A 296 15.05 -35.71 -9.39
C LYS A 296 15.43 -35.85 -10.86
N GLU A 297 14.45 -35.96 -11.77
CA GLU A 297 14.68 -35.99 -13.20
C GLU A 297 15.23 -34.68 -13.80
N MET A 298 15.05 -33.54 -13.09
CA MET A 298 15.53 -32.23 -13.53
C MET A 298 17.04 -32.02 -13.35
N ASN A 299 17.78 -32.97 -12.78
CA ASN A 299 19.23 -32.88 -12.56
C ASN A 299 19.67 -31.57 -11.87
N LEU A 300 18.96 -31.17 -10.82
CA LEU A 300 19.15 -29.87 -10.15
C LEU A 300 20.56 -29.64 -9.62
N HIS A 301 21.33 -30.70 -9.37
CA HIS A 301 22.71 -30.65 -8.92
C HIS A 301 23.68 -30.02 -9.91
N THR A 302 23.31 -29.95 -11.21
CA THR A 302 24.12 -29.32 -12.27
C THR A 302 24.00 -27.79 -12.28
N TYR A 303 23.04 -27.22 -11.58
CA TYR A 303 22.79 -25.78 -11.54
C TYR A 303 23.39 -25.13 -10.31
N ASN A 304 23.67 -23.84 -10.43
CA ASN A 304 24.12 -23.04 -9.28
C ASN A 304 23.02 -22.99 -8.20
N LYS A 305 23.40 -23.22 -6.94
CA LYS A 305 22.50 -23.25 -5.79
C LYS A 305 21.71 -21.96 -5.59
N GLU A 306 22.21 -20.79 -6.05
CA GLU A 306 21.53 -19.50 -5.94
C GLU A 306 20.54 -19.23 -7.09
N TYR A 307 20.47 -20.09 -8.10
CA TYR A 307 19.50 -19.93 -9.21
C TYR A 307 18.07 -20.20 -8.72
N TYR A 308 17.14 -19.46 -9.28
CA TYR A 308 15.72 -19.73 -9.09
C TYR A 308 15.33 -20.99 -9.85
N LEU A 309 14.54 -21.84 -9.20
CA LEU A 309 14.01 -23.05 -9.83
C LEU A 309 13.07 -22.72 -10.99
N ILE A 310 12.21 -21.73 -10.78
CA ILE A 310 11.22 -21.28 -11.76
C ILE A 310 11.71 -19.99 -12.39
N THR A 311 11.91 -20.00 -13.71
CA THR A 311 12.26 -18.83 -14.52
C THR A 311 11.38 -18.75 -15.77
N PRO A 312 11.33 -17.62 -16.47
CA PRO A 312 10.56 -17.53 -17.71
C PRO A 312 11.01 -18.48 -18.83
N SER A 313 12.30 -18.84 -18.86
CA SER A 313 12.89 -19.76 -19.85
C SER A 313 12.59 -21.23 -19.57
N GLY A 314 12.15 -21.57 -18.36
CA GLY A 314 11.93 -22.95 -17.96
C GLY A 314 13.17 -23.69 -17.45
N VAL A 315 14.32 -23.06 -17.50
CA VAL A 315 15.58 -23.60 -16.98
C VAL A 315 16.00 -22.81 -15.74
N PRO A 316 16.44 -23.48 -14.66
CA PRO A 316 16.93 -22.78 -13.48
C PRO A 316 18.02 -21.75 -13.81
N ASN A 317 17.85 -20.52 -13.35
CA ASN A 317 18.78 -19.44 -13.66
C ASN A 317 18.61 -18.24 -12.70
N VAL A 318 19.40 -17.20 -12.89
CA VAL A 318 19.20 -15.89 -12.28
C VAL A 318 17.92 -15.26 -12.85
N TRP A 319 17.10 -14.69 -11.97
CA TRP A 319 15.92 -13.93 -12.36
C TRP A 319 15.90 -12.56 -11.67
N ASN A 320 16.52 -11.58 -12.32
CA ASN A 320 16.68 -10.19 -11.83
C ASN A 320 15.34 -9.42 -11.83
N SER A 321 14.47 -9.79 -10.96
CA SER A 321 13.15 -9.17 -10.76
C SER A 321 12.75 -9.26 -9.29
N SER A 322 11.90 -8.33 -8.84
CA SER A 322 11.31 -8.44 -7.50
C SER A 322 10.33 -9.60 -7.42
N ASP A 323 10.09 -10.11 -6.21
CA ASP A 323 9.10 -11.19 -5.96
C ASP A 323 7.72 -10.86 -6.53
N ALA A 324 7.29 -9.60 -6.39
CA ALA A 324 6.01 -9.14 -6.94
C ALA A 324 5.98 -9.20 -8.48
N GLN A 325 7.08 -8.85 -9.13
CA GLN A 325 7.20 -8.92 -10.58
C GLN A 325 7.24 -10.37 -11.06
N ARG A 326 8.00 -11.26 -10.39
CA ARG A 326 8.03 -12.71 -10.68
C ARG A 326 6.63 -13.32 -10.58
N ARG A 327 5.93 -13.07 -9.45
CA ARG A 327 4.54 -13.53 -9.30
C ARG A 327 3.63 -12.96 -10.39
N SER A 328 3.77 -11.68 -10.74
CA SER A 328 2.98 -11.05 -11.79
C SER A 328 3.23 -11.68 -13.16
N ALA A 329 4.49 -12.01 -13.48
CA ALA A 329 4.85 -12.71 -14.71
C ALA A 329 4.16 -14.07 -14.82
N ILE A 330 4.20 -14.87 -13.76
CA ILE A 330 3.51 -16.18 -13.71
C ILE A 330 1.98 -16.01 -13.82
N THR A 331 1.39 -15.03 -13.13
CA THR A 331 -0.05 -14.76 -13.25
C THR A 331 -0.44 -14.34 -14.67
N LYS A 332 0.34 -13.48 -15.30
CA LYS A 332 0.10 -13.07 -16.70
C LYS A 332 0.26 -14.24 -17.67
N ARG A 333 1.22 -15.14 -17.42
CA ARG A 333 1.43 -16.36 -18.22
C ARG A 333 0.20 -17.23 -18.18
N PHE A 334 -0.36 -17.51 -16.99
CA PHE A 334 -1.61 -18.23 -16.83
C PHE A 334 -2.79 -17.52 -17.54
N THR A 335 -2.92 -16.19 -17.37
CA THR A 335 -4.01 -15.43 -17.99
C THR A 335 -4.00 -15.51 -19.52
N ARG A 336 -2.82 -15.47 -20.15
CA ARG A 336 -2.69 -15.61 -21.61
C ARG A 336 -3.10 -17.02 -22.09
N LEU A 337 -2.76 -18.04 -21.30
CA LEU A 337 -3.10 -19.42 -21.65
C LEU A 337 -4.59 -19.71 -21.46
N LYS A 338 -5.31 -18.98 -20.63
CA LYS A 338 -6.77 -19.15 -20.48
C LYS A 338 -7.52 -19.02 -21.80
N THR A 339 -7.14 -18.09 -22.65
CA THR A 339 -7.74 -17.95 -23.99
C THR A 339 -7.48 -19.21 -24.83
N LYS A 340 -6.22 -19.66 -24.88
CA LYS A 340 -5.85 -20.88 -25.61
C LYS A 340 -6.50 -22.15 -25.04
N MET A 341 -6.74 -22.20 -23.73
CA MET A 341 -7.48 -23.27 -23.07
C MET A 341 -8.94 -23.28 -23.50
N ALA A 342 -9.57 -22.09 -23.58
CA ALA A 342 -10.95 -21.99 -24.07
C ALA A 342 -11.07 -22.46 -25.53
N ASP A 343 -10.12 -22.08 -26.38
CA ASP A 343 -10.04 -22.54 -27.78
C ASP A 343 -9.87 -24.07 -27.86
N ALA A 344 -9.27 -24.70 -26.85
CA ALA A 344 -9.10 -26.15 -26.70
C ALA A 344 -10.28 -26.84 -25.95
N GLY A 345 -11.38 -26.14 -25.74
CA GLY A 345 -12.56 -26.69 -25.05
C GLY A 345 -12.41 -26.85 -23.55
N ILE A 346 -11.48 -26.09 -22.91
CA ILE A 346 -11.26 -26.08 -21.47
C ILE A 346 -11.81 -24.78 -20.91
N ASP A 347 -13.08 -24.76 -20.53
CA ASP A 347 -13.75 -23.58 -20.02
C ASP A 347 -13.36 -23.30 -18.56
N LEU A 348 -12.83 -22.12 -18.33
CA LEU A 348 -12.49 -21.61 -17.02
C LEU A 348 -13.34 -20.38 -16.68
N GLU A 349 -14.00 -20.40 -15.55
CA GLU A 349 -14.76 -19.28 -15.08
C GLU A 349 -13.87 -18.01 -14.91
N LYS A 350 -14.48 -16.83 -15.04
CA LYS A 350 -13.77 -15.55 -14.91
C LYS A 350 -12.95 -15.42 -13.62
N GLY A 351 -13.38 -16.07 -12.54
CA GLY A 351 -12.71 -16.04 -11.23
C GLY A 351 -11.57 -17.06 -11.07
N ASN A 352 -11.44 -18.07 -11.95
CA ASN A 352 -10.40 -19.07 -11.85
C ASN A 352 -9.01 -18.46 -12.11
N ASN A 353 -8.08 -18.81 -11.27
CA ASN A 353 -6.70 -18.35 -11.31
C ASN A 353 -5.77 -19.43 -10.69
N ILE A 354 -4.47 -19.17 -10.60
CA ILE A 354 -3.50 -20.15 -10.05
C ILE A 354 -3.86 -20.56 -8.61
N TYR A 355 -4.48 -19.69 -7.82
CA TYR A 355 -4.95 -20.05 -6.47
C TYR A 355 -6.10 -21.07 -6.49
N SER A 356 -6.88 -21.14 -7.58
CA SER A 356 -7.96 -22.11 -7.73
C SER A 356 -7.45 -23.56 -7.65
N PHE A 357 -6.25 -23.82 -8.13
CA PHE A 357 -5.62 -25.14 -7.98
C PHE A 357 -5.40 -25.49 -6.51
N ARG A 358 -4.84 -24.56 -5.73
CA ARG A 358 -4.69 -24.75 -4.30
C ARG A 358 -6.04 -24.96 -3.60
N HIS A 359 -7.05 -24.19 -3.97
CA HIS A 359 -8.40 -24.35 -3.42
C HIS A 359 -8.94 -25.76 -3.71
N SER A 360 -8.85 -26.21 -4.96
CA SER A 360 -9.35 -27.55 -5.37
C SER A 360 -8.65 -28.67 -4.62
N TYR A 361 -7.32 -28.63 -4.56
CA TYR A 361 -6.57 -29.71 -3.87
C TYR A 361 -6.80 -29.71 -2.36
N ILE A 362 -6.94 -28.57 -1.72
CA ILE A 362 -7.32 -28.49 -0.30
C ILE A 362 -8.75 -29.03 -0.11
N THR A 363 -9.69 -28.67 -0.99
CA THR A 363 -11.05 -29.19 -0.95
C THR A 363 -11.07 -30.73 -1.09
N ASN A 364 -10.35 -31.27 -2.06
CA ASN A 364 -10.29 -32.69 -2.29
C ASN A 364 -9.66 -33.42 -1.10
N LEU A 365 -8.57 -32.93 -0.55
CA LEU A 365 -7.92 -33.51 0.62
C LEU A 365 -8.83 -33.43 1.86
N PHE A 366 -9.46 -32.28 2.11
CA PHE A 366 -10.39 -32.13 3.24
C PHE A 366 -11.55 -33.11 3.12
N ARG A 367 -12.17 -33.25 1.93
CA ARG A 367 -13.25 -34.18 1.69
C ARG A 367 -12.78 -35.61 1.90
N HIS A 368 -11.60 -35.98 1.41
CA HIS A 368 -11.01 -37.32 1.64
C HIS A 368 -10.89 -37.63 3.13
N LEU A 369 -10.32 -36.70 3.92
CA LEU A 369 -10.22 -36.85 5.38
C LEU A 369 -11.59 -37.03 6.05
N ARG A 370 -12.62 -36.34 5.54
CA ARG A 370 -13.98 -36.41 6.08
C ARG A 370 -14.72 -37.69 5.67
N THR A 371 -14.63 -38.10 4.41
CA THR A 371 -15.49 -39.18 3.85
C THR A 371 -14.82 -40.54 3.78
N VAL A 372 -13.50 -40.59 3.55
CA VAL A 372 -12.75 -41.83 3.43
C VAL A 372 -12.13 -42.23 4.76
N GLU A 373 -11.50 -41.25 5.43
CA GLU A 373 -10.86 -41.48 6.74
C GLU A 373 -11.82 -41.29 7.93
N ASN A 374 -13.07 -40.89 7.67
CA ASN A 374 -14.13 -40.67 8.66
C ASN A 374 -13.74 -39.70 9.81
N LEU A 375 -12.84 -38.77 9.57
CA LEU A 375 -12.43 -37.82 10.59
C LEU A 375 -13.54 -36.82 10.90
N SER A 376 -13.68 -36.40 12.16
CA SER A 376 -14.52 -35.26 12.53
C SER A 376 -14.04 -33.99 11.84
N PHE A 377 -14.91 -32.97 11.70
CA PHE A 377 -14.53 -31.67 11.13
C PHE A 377 -13.27 -31.11 11.81
N ASN A 378 -13.24 -31.08 13.14
CA ASN A 378 -12.11 -30.54 13.89
C ASN A 378 -10.84 -31.39 13.74
N SER A 379 -10.95 -32.70 13.66
CA SER A 379 -9.81 -33.62 13.43
C SER A 379 -9.24 -33.40 12.02
N ALA A 380 -10.09 -33.28 10.99
CA ALA A 380 -9.67 -33.01 9.63
C ALA A 380 -8.97 -31.63 9.52
N ILE A 381 -9.46 -30.61 10.26
CA ILE A 381 -8.79 -29.28 10.33
C ILE A 381 -7.40 -29.40 10.95
N LYS A 382 -7.24 -30.14 12.05
CA LYS A 382 -5.94 -30.33 12.71
C LYS A 382 -4.94 -31.04 11.81
N GLU A 383 -5.38 -32.10 11.13
CA GLU A 383 -4.56 -32.85 10.16
C GLU A 383 -4.14 -31.98 8.97
N LEU A 384 -5.09 -31.22 8.42
CA LEU A 384 -4.87 -30.38 7.23
C LEU A 384 -3.98 -29.14 7.51
N MET A 385 -3.97 -28.64 8.74
CA MET A 385 -3.29 -27.39 9.09
C MET A 385 -1.77 -27.40 8.80
N PRO A 386 -0.98 -28.41 9.25
CA PRO A 386 0.45 -28.48 8.95
C PRO A 386 0.71 -28.71 7.46
N ILE A 387 -0.12 -29.53 6.80
CA ILE A 387 0.00 -29.85 5.37
C ILE A 387 -0.16 -28.58 4.53
N THR A 388 -1.19 -27.78 4.81
CA THR A 388 -1.48 -26.55 4.05
C THR A 388 -0.66 -25.34 4.50
N GLY A 389 -0.05 -25.40 5.70
CA GLY A 389 0.76 -24.31 6.27
C GLY A 389 -0.06 -23.14 6.78
N HIS A 390 -1.28 -23.38 7.27
CA HIS A 390 -2.06 -22.36 7.98
C HIS A 390 -1.54 -22.21 9.41
N ASP A 391 -1.52 -20.95 9.90
CA ASP A 391 -0.96 -20.62 11.22
C ASP A 391 -2.01 -20.73 12.35
N SER A 392 -3.30 -20.86 12.02
CA SER A 392 -4.37 -20.97 13.02
C SER A 392 -5.54 -21.81 12.50
N GLU A 393 -6.18 -22.53 13.43
CA GLU A 393 -7.39 -23.30 13.12
C GLU A 393 -8.52 -22.39 12.62
N SER A 394 -8.72 -21.22 13.25
CA SER A 394 -9.77 -20.28 12.85
C SER A 394 -9.55 -19.77 11.42
N GLY A 395 -8.29 -19.51 11.04
CA GLY A 395 -7.93 -19.13 9.66
C GLY A 395 -8.23 -20.23 8.66
N LEU A 396 -7.92 -21.49 9.01
CA LEU A 396 -8.20 -22.63 8.14
C LEU A 396 -9.71 -22.94 8.09
N LYS A 397 -10.44 -22.88 9.21
CA LYS A 397 -11.91 -23.05 9.24
C LYS A 397 -12.61 -22.04 8.34
N ASN A 398 -12.26 -20.76 8.46
CA ASN A 398 -12.79 -19.70 7.59
C ASN A 398 -12.44 -19.96 6.10
N TYR A 399 -11.24 -20.47 5.83
CA TYR A 399 -10.83 -20.82 4.48
C TYR A 399 -11.67 -21.99 3.93
N ILE A 400 -11.87 -23.06 4.68
CA ILE A 400 -12.71 -24.21 4.28
C ILE A 400 -14.15 -23.76 3.97
N HIS A 401 -14.75 -22.91 4.79
CA HIS A 401 -16.06 -22.32 4.50
C HIS A 401 -16.05 -21.45 3.23
N THR A 402 -14.97 -20.69 3.00
CA THR A 402 -14.86 -19.80 1.82
C THR A 402 -14.76 -20.59 0.50
N ILE A 403 -14.17 -21.80 0.53
CA ILE A 403 -14.07 -22.67 -0.64
C ILE A 403 -15.20 -23.73 -0.73
N ASP A 404 -16.13 -23.69 0.23
CA ASP A 404 -17.28 -24.62 0.28
C ASP A 404 -16.86 -26.10 0.26
N ALA A 405 -15.82 -26.42 1.03
CA ALA A 405 -15.26 -27.77 1.07
C ALA A 405 -16.10 -28.72 1.92
N ASP A 406 -16.74 -28.21 2.97
CA ASP A 406 -17.57 -28.97 3.90
C ASP A 406 -18.99 -29.09 3.34
N ILE A 407 -19.34 -30.27 2.90
CA ILE A 407 -20.68 -30.63 2.42
C ILE A 407 -21.31 -31.52 3.49
N PRO A 408 -22.51 -31.17 3.99
CA PRO A 408 -23.22 -32.06 4.90
C PRO A 408 -23.41 -33.46 4.35
N GLU A 409 -23.38 -34.44 5.22
CA GLU A 409 -23.70 -35.82 4.84
C GLU A 409 -25.16 -35.95 4.42
N ASP A 410 -25.49 -37.01 3.69
CA ASP A 410 -26.87 -37.35 3.39
C ASP A 410 -27.63 -37.68 4.70
N TRP A 411 -28.68 -36.91 4.93
CA TRP A 411 -29.53 -37.03 6.12
C TRP A 411 -30.84 -37.75 5.84
N SER A 412 -31.10 -38.13 4.57
CA SER A 412 -32.39 -38.74 4.17
C SER A 412 -32.73 -39.97 4.95
N ASN A 413 -31.71 -40.75 5.37
CA ASN A 413 -31.89 -41.96 6.22
C ASN A 413 -32.15 -41.63 7.72
N LYS A 414 -32.12 -40.36 8.12
CA LYS A 414 -32.35 -39.93 9.50
C LYS A 414 -33.77 -39.41 9.73
N ILE A 415 -34.59 -39.44 8.72
CA ILE A 415 -35.98 -38.97 8.75
C ILE A 415 -36.89 -40.08 8.25
N ASP A 416 -37.84 -40.51 9.11
CA ASP A 416 -38.78 -41.59 8.81
C ASP A 416 -39.97 -41.16 7.92
N VAL A 417 -39.96 -39.95 7.40
CA VAL A 417 -41.04 -39.41 6.55
C VAL A 417 -40.63 -39.45 5.09
N ILE A 418 -41.26 -40.33 4.35
CA ILE A 418 -41.19 -40.41 2.88
C ILE A 418 -42.38 -39.58 2.32
N ILE A 419 -42.09 -38.56 1.53
CA ILE A 419 -43.12 -37.75 0.84
C ILE A 419 -43.32 -38.29 -0.57
#